data_1dba4c36c1503dda8088538325615e33
#
_entry.id   1dba4c36c1503dda8088538325615e33
#
_cell.length_a   1.000
_cell.length_b   1.000
_cell.length_c   1.000
_cell.angle_alpha   90.00
_cell.angle_beta   90.00
_cell.angle_gamma   90.00
#
_symmetry.space_group_name_H-M   'P 1'
#
loop_
_entity.id
_entity.type
_entity.pdbx_description
1 polymer ?
#
loop_
_entity_poly.entity_id
_entity_poly.type
_entity_poly.pdbx_seq_one_letter_code
_entity_poly.pdbx_strand_id
1 'polypeptide(L)'
;LNSTLHFATTAFFKKQFGFTPTHVVEAPGRLELIGNHTDYNQGLVMGLAVDKYITIASSPRTDGKIELASSAFPEKEKFSITEFKSNPAAPWADYVKGVLEQLRKHGVHFRGFNAAIYSTIPMGAGLSSSAAIEVATALTVRQLNPYTLTATGSTIPPKADAEGKLPPLSVQEKAQIARLCQAAENQFVGVQSGVLDQTCCLFGKAFHAIEIDCQSLAVEYVPMFGEIAIVVCNSGVKHELVGGEYNARRAHCESAARKLGVKALRAVDPKFLEANKSWLNEREYECAFHIAGEIQRVIFGSRALREGDFEQFGQYMFQSHESSRDYFKNSCDELDALVEMARKHPACLGARLTGGGFGGATIHLVQRDQADEFMKTIAAQYVQRTNIQIQPMLCQVVDGAR
;
A
#
# COMPACT_ATOMS: atom_id res chain seq x y z
N LEU A 1 18.91 5.71 -4.24
CA LEU A 1 18.02 6.69 -4.90
C LEU A 1 18.12 6.55 -6.42
N ASN A 2 16.98 6.53 -7.09
CA ASN A 2 16.92 6.57 -8.55
C ASN A 2 17.41 7.96 -9.01
N SER A 3 18.58 8.04 -9.66
CA SER A 3 19.23 9.30 -10.02
C SER A 3 18.35 10.22 -10.87
N THR A 4 17.61 9.67 -11.82
CA THR A 4 16.68 10.41 -12.69
C THR A 4 15.53 11.01 -11.89
N LEU A 5 14.94 10.22 -10.99
CA LEU A 5 13.82 10.66 -10.16
C LEU A 5 14.27 11.71 -9.12
N HIS A 6 15.45 11.53 -8.54
CA HIS A 6 16.07 12.52 -7.65
C HIS A 6 16.29 13.86 -8.35
N PHE A 7 16.80 13.81 -9.58
CA PHE A 7 17.00 15.03 -10.39
C PHE A 7 15.67 15.73 -10.69
N ALA A 8 14.65 14.99 -11.15
CA ALA A 8 13.33 15.55 -11.45
C ALA A 8 12.68 16.20 -10.21
N THR A 9 12.76 15.53 -9.05
CA THR A 9 12.20 16.04 -7.78
C THR A 9 12.92 17.32 -7.33
N THR A 10 14.25 17.34 -7.44
CA THR A 10 15.08 18.52 -7.13
C THR A 10 14.77 19.69 -8.06
N ALA A 11 14.61 19.43 -9.36
CA ALA A 11 14.24 20.45 -10.32
C ALA A 11 12.84 21.01 -10.04
N PHE A 12 11.89 20.14 -9.68
CA PHE A 12 10.54 20.55 -9.30
C PHE A 12 10.57 21.42 -8.03
N PHE A 13 11.34 21.04 -7.01
CA PHE A 13 11.51 21.86 -5.80
C PHE A 13 12.07 23.25 -6.14
N LYS A 14 13.14 23.31 -6.94
CA LYS A 14 13.71 24.59 -7.39
C LYS A 14 12.70 25.47 -8.11
N LYS A 15 11.88 24.89 -8.98
CA LYS A 15 10.80 25.60 -9.68
C LYS A 15 9.79 26.19 -8.71
N GLN A 16 9.45 25.46 -7.63
CA GLN A 16 8.42 25.86 -6.68
C GLN A 16 8.89 26.88 -5.64
N PHE A 17 10.15 26.79 -5.21
CA PHE A 17 10.66 27.57 -4.06
C PHE A 17 11.83 28.48 -4.38
N GLY A 18 12.46 28.35 -5.55
CA GLY A 18 13.52 29.27 -6.01
C GLY A 18 14.94 28.93 -5.53
N PHE A 19 15.12 27.84 -4.76
CA PHE A 19 16.43 27.41 -4.25
C PHE A 19 16.55 25.88 -4.23
N THR A 20 17.74 25.36 -3.90
CA THR A 20 18.01 23.91 -3.90
C THR A 20 17.51 23.26 -2.59
N PRO A 21 16.87 22.10 -2.62
CA PRO A 21 16.49 21.38 -1.41
C PRO A 21 17.72 20.87 -0.64
N THR A 22 17.58 20.64 0.65
CA THR A 22 18.64 20.06 1.49
C THR A 22 18.59 18.55 1.53
N HIS A 23 17.40 17.97 1.38
CA HIS A 23 17.18 16.53 1.48
C HIS A 23 16.18 16.07 0.42
N VAL A 24 16.34 14.82 -0.01
CA VAL A 24 15.36 14.11 -0.84
C VAL A 24 15.18 12.71 -0.27
N VAL A 25 13.93 12.30 -0.10
CA VAL A 25 13.55 10.96 0.32
C VAL A 25 12.66 10.32 -0.73
N GLU A 26 12.61 8.99 -0.77
CA GLU A 26 11.73 8.24 -1.67
C GLU A 26 11.01 7.13 -0.92
N ALA A 27 9.74 6.91 -1.24
CA ALA A 27 8.96 5.77 -0.80
C ALA A 27 8.27 5.12 -2.00
N PRO A 28 8.42 3.80 -2.18
CA PRO A 28 7.78 3.07 -3.26
C PRO A 28 6.29 2.91 -3.02
N GLY A 29 5.52 2.76 -4.10
CA GLY A 29 4.20 2.18 -4.03
C GLY A 29 4.26 0.69 -3.73
N ARG A 30 3.10 0.09 -3.46
CA ARG A 30 2.99 -1.34 -3.15
C ARG A 30 1.91 -2.03 -3.98
N LEU A 31 2.04 -3.33 -4.11
CA LEU A 31 0.99 -4.23 -4.59
C LEU A 31 0.67 -5.26 -3.51
N GLU A 32 -0.60 -5.60 -3.39
CA GLU A 32 -1.07 -6.73 -2.61
C GLU A 32 -1.10 -7.97 -3.51
N LEU A 33 -0.30 -8.98 -3.20
CA LEU A 33 -0.25 -10.22 -3.96
C LEU A 33 -1.41 -11.14 -3.61
N ILE A 34 -1.65 -11.35 -2.31
CA ILE A 34 -2.66 -12.26 -1.76
C ILE A 34 -2.91 -11.93 -0.28
N GLY A 35 -4.08 -12.29 0.25
CA GLY A 35 -4.44 -11.95 1.64
C GLY A 35 -5.39 -10.75 1.73
N ASN A 36 -6.29 -10.63 0.74
CA ASN A 36 -7.18 -9.48 0.62
C ASN A 36 -8.02 -9.25 1.87
N HIS A 37 -7.97 -8.04 2.43
CA HIS A 37 -8.70 -7.61 3.61
C HIS A 37 -8.38 -8.40 4.91
N THR A 38 -7.29 -9.16 4.95
CA THR A 38 -6.89 -9.88 6.17
C THR A 38 -6.15 -8.99 7.18
N ASP A 39 -5.60 -7.88 6.75
CA ASP A 39 -4.71 -7.01 7.53
C ASP A 39 -5.40 -6.39 8.76
N TYR A 40 -6.57 -5.81 8.64
CA TYR A 40 -7.35 -5.31 9.78
C TYR A 40 -8.07 -6.43 10.57
N ASN A 41 -8.05 -7.67 10.05
CA ASN A 41 -8.46 -8.89 10.75
C ASN A 41 -7.32 -9.59 11.48
N GLN A 42 -6.17 -8.90 11.66
CA GLN A 42 -4.94 -9.42 12.27
C GLN A 42 -4.39 -10.67 11.57
N GLY A 43 -4.76 -10.88 10.30
CA GLY A 43 -4.38 -12.04 9.50
C GLY A 43 -2.96 -11.97 8.94
N LEU A 44 -2.69 -12.89 8.02
CA LEU A 44 -1.51 -12.89 7.19
C LEU A 44 -1.83 -12.23 5.85
N VAL A 45 -0.92 -11.45 5.33
CA VAL A 45 -1.03 -10.84 4.00
C VAL A 45 0.32 -10.86 3.30
N MET A 46 0.32 -10.94 1.99
CA MET A 46 1.53 -10.88 1.18
C MET A 46 1.46 -9.73 0.20
N GLY A 47 2.51 -8.94 0.17
CA GLY A 47 2.65 -7.82 -0.75
C GLY A 47 4.07 -7.63 -1.23
N LEU A 48 4.28 -6.60 -2.04
CA LEU A 48 5.61 -6.20 -2.51
C LEU A 48 5.67 -4.70 -2.81
N ALA A 49 6.87 -4.12 -2.73
CA ALA A 49 7.14 -2.77 -3.16
C ALA A 49 7.48 -2.73 -4.65
N VAL A 50 7.01 -1.68 -5.36
CA VAL A 50 7.21 -1.55 -6.81
C VAL A 50 7.90 -0.25 -7.19
N ASP A 51 8.52 -0.25 -8.38
CA ASP A 51 9.31 0.84 -8.98
C ASP A 51 8.49 2.10 -9.38
N LYS A 52 7.47 2.40 -8.66
CA LYS A 52 6.68 3.63 -8.74
C LYS A 52 6.75 4.32 -7.38
N TYR A 53 7.09 5.60 -7.35
CA TYR A 53 7.51 6.27 -6.12
C TYR A 53 6.76 7.56 -5.86
N ILE A 54 6.62 7.88 -4.59
CA ILE A 54 6.52 9.26 -4.10
C ILE A 54 7.91 9.68 -3.62
N THR A 55 8.39 10.81 -4.12
CA THR A 55 9.64 11.44 -3.65
C THR A 55 9.34 12.81 -3.08
N ILE A 56 10.00 13.17 -2.00
CA ILE A 56 9.86 14.47 -1.34
C ILE A 56 11.22 15.14 -1.25
N ALA A 57 11.37 16.24 -1.96
CA ALA A 57 12.49 17.15 -1.78
C ALA A 57 12.11 18.20 -0.73
N SER A 58 12.99 18.47 0.23
CA SER A 58 12.66 19.33 1.38
C SER A 58 13.79 20.23 1.82
N SER A 59 13.43 21.32 2.53
CA SER A 59 14.37 22.24 3.14
C SER A 59 13.75 22.88 4.38
N PRO A 60 14.51 23.09 5.48
CA PRO A 60 13.97 23.63 6.73
C PRO A 60 13.55 25.10 6.58
N ARG A 61 12.60 25.52 7.43
CA ARG A 61 12.15 26.92 7.62
C ARG A 61 12.27 27.32 9.07
N THR A 62 12.40 28.61 9.31
CA THR A 62 12.52 29.20 10.68
C THR A 62 11.26 29.91 11.14
N ASP A 63 10.25 30.07 10.27
CA ASP A 63 9.03 30.85 10.53
C ASP A 63 7.87 30.02 11.09
N GLY A 64 8.10 28.76 11.46
CA GLY A 64 7.08 27.87 12.01
C GLY A 64 5.97 27.47 11.02
N LYS A 65 6.21 27.60 9.72
CA LYS A 65 5.25 27.22 8.66
C LYS A 65 5.74 26.04 7.85
N ILE A 66 4.79 25.28 7.33
CA ILE A 66 5.03 24.23 6.35
C ILE A 66 4.37 24.67 5.04
N GLU A 67 5.10 24.55 3.94
CA GLU A 67 4.59 24.84 2.61
C GLU A 67 4.85 23.65 1.69
N LEU A 68 3.78 23.07 1.15
CA LEU A 68 3.79 21.86 0.32
C LEU A 68 3.44 22.24 -1.12
N ALA A 69 4.16 21.67 -2.08
CA ALA A 69 3.83 21.69 -3.50
C ALA A 69 3.80 20.26 -4.03
N SER A 70 2.84 19.93 -4.89
CA SER A 70 2.71 18.60 -5.49
C SER A 70 2.81 18.67 -7.01
N SER A 71 3.48 17.71 -7.64
CA SER A 71 3.51 17.59 -9.09
C SER A 71 2.17 17.15 -9.70
N ALA A 72 1.29 16.57 -8.88
CA ALA A 72 -0.02 16.08 -9.30
C ALA A 72 -1.15 17.11 -9.13
N PHE A 73 -0.92 18.19 -8.36
CA PHE A 73 -1.91 19.21 -8.04
C PHE A 73 -1.30 20.60 -8.18
N PRO A 74 -2.01 21.56 -8.81
CA PRO A 74 -1.45 22.89 -9.07
C PRO A 74 -1.33 23.78 -7.83
N GLU A 75 -2.23 23.59 -6.85
CA GLU A 75 -2.30 24.42 -5.67
C GLU A 75 -1.26 24.00 -4.62
N LYS A 76 -0.60 24.99 -4.02
CA LYS A 76 0.24 24.78 -2.84
C LYS A 76 -0.62 24.77 -1.58
N GLU A 77 -0.20 23.97 -0.61
CA GLU A 77 -0.80 23.98 0.71
C GLU A 77 0.17 24.56 1.74
N LYS A 78 -0.33 25.52 2.56
CA LYS A 78 0.49 26.22 3.57
C LYS A 78 -0.24 26.28 4.90
N PHE A 79 0.42 25.84 5.96
CA PHE A 79 -0.14 25.78 7.30
C PHE A 79 0.93 25.94 8.39
N SER A 80 0.49 26.12 9.64
CA SER A 80 1.37 26.21 10.82
C SER A 80 1.76 24.83 11.33
N ILE A 81 2.97 24.70 11.91
CA ILE A 81 3.39 23.50 12.65
C ILE A 81 2.58 23.27 13.92
N THR A 82 1.83 24.26 14.39
CA THR A 82 1.06 24.17 15.65
C THR A 82 -0.38 23.70 15.42
N GLU A 83 -0.89 23.78 14.20
CA GLU A 83 -2.30 23.48 13.92
C GLU A 83 -2.44 22.74 12.58
N PHE A 84 -3.00 21.54 12.65
CA PHE A 84 -3.29 20.71 11.47
C PHE A 84 -4.82 20.58 11.31
N LYS A 85 -5.34 21.17 10.23
CA LYS A 85 -6.74 21.08 9.85
C LYS A 85 -6.88 20.51 8.43
N SER A 86 -7.89 19.69 8.20
CA SER A 86 -8.22 19.24 6.85
C SER A 86 -8.58 20.44 5.99
N ASN A 87 -8.14 20.39 4.72
CA ASN A 87 -8.47 21.38 3.71
C ASN A 87 -9.16 20.68 2.53
N PRO A 88 -10.48 20.85 2.36
CA PRO A 88 -11.21 20.23 1.25
C PRO A 88 -10.70 20.62 -0.15
N ALA A 89 -10.01 21.77 -0.28
CA ALA A 89 -9.40 22.19 -1.54
C ALA A 89 -8.07 21.45 -1.84
N ALA A 90 -7.44 20.87 -0.81
CA ALA A 90 -6.17 20.15 -0.94
C ALA A 90 -6.18 18.83 -0.13
N PRO A 91 -7.11 17.90 -0.41
CA PRO A 91 -7.28 16.67 0.39
C PRO A 91 -6.04 15.76 0.36
N TRP A 92 -5.20 15.86 -0.67
CA TRP A 92 -3.93 15.16 -0.75
C TRP A 92 -2.94 15.54 0.37
N ALA A 93 -3.01 16.77 0.87
CA ALA A 93 -2.15 17.25 1.94
C ALA A 93 -2.55 16.71 3.33
N ASP A 94 -3.74 16.17 3.46
CA ASP A 94 -4.22 15.62 4.73
C ASP A 94 -3.44 14.37 5.15
N TYR A 95 -2.91 13.59 4.22
CA TYR A 95 -1.98 12.50 4.50
C TYR A 95 -0.69 13.01 5.15
N VAL A 96 -0.14 14.12 4.66
CA VAL A 96 1.04 14.78 5.24
C VAL A 96 0.71 15.32 6.64
N LYS A 97 -0.40 16.07 6.77
CA LYS A 97 -0.84 16.65 8.06
C LYS A 97 -1.11 15.59 9.12
N GLY A 98 -1.75 14.47 8.71
CA GLY A 98 -2.02 13.33 9.60
C GLY A 98 -0.73 12.73 10.17
N VAL A 99 0.28 12.52 9.34
CA VAL A 99 1.60 12.02 9.79
C VAL A 99 2.27 13.02 10.74
N LEU A 100 2.25 14.32 10.43
CA LEU A 100 2.81 15.35 11.30
C LEU A 100 2.10 15.41 12.64
N GLU A 101 0.79 15.25 12.66
CA GLU A 101 0.01 15.19 13.90
C GLU A 101 0.39 13.97 14.75
N GLN A 102 0.50 12.80 14.13
CA GLN A 102 0.90 11.58 14.82
C GLN A 102 2.34 11.68 15.35
N LEU A 103 3.28 12.21 14.57
CA LEU A 103 4.66 12.44 15.01
C LEU A 103 4.68 13.34 16.26
N ARG A 104 3.90 14.41 16.28
CA ARG A 104 3.77 15.30 17.43
C ARG A 104 3.18 14.60 18.66
N LYS A 105 2.15 13.76 18.48
CA LYS A 105 1.57 12.93 19.55
C LYS A 105 2.57 11.97 20.18
N HIS A 106 3.55 11.51 19.37
CA HIS A 106 4.66 10.66 19.81
C HIS A 106 5.86 11.46 20.36
N GLY A 107 5.72 12.78 20.53
CA GLY A 107 6.76 13.64 21.12
C GLY A 107 7.88 14.03 20.14
N VAL A 108 7.69 13.87 18.84
CA VAL A 108 8.64 14.38 17.85
C VAL A 108 8.47 15.90 17.73
N HIS A 109 9.54 16.62 18.06
CA HIS A 109 9.61 18.06 17.82
C HIS A 109 10.25 18.34 16.46
N PHE A 110 9.56 19.10 15.63
CA PHE A 110 10.05 19.49 14.31
C PHE A 110 9.80 20.96 14.02
N ARG A 111 10.63 21.51 13.14
CA ARG A 111 10.53 22.89 12.64
C ARG A 111 9.70 22.94 11.37
N GLY A 112 9.34 24.15 10.93
CA GLY A 112 8.74 24.36 9.61
C GLY A 112 9.65 23.91 8.50
N PHE A 113 9.08 23.58 7.35
CA PHE A 113 9.83 23.19 6.14
C PHE A 113 9.05 23.46 4.86
N ASN A 114 9.77 23.58 3.75
CA ASN A 114 9.23 23.49 2.41
C ASN A 114 9.37 22.07 1.92
N ALA A 115 8.36 21.55 1.23
CA ALA A 115 8.43 20.23 0.61
C ALA A 115 7.80 20.22 -0.79
N ALA A 116 8.51 19.68 -1.76
CA ALA A 116 8.02 19.41 -3.10
C ALA A 116 7.84 17.91 -3.27
N ILE A 117 6.60 17.49 -3.49
CA ILE A 117 6.19 16.10 -3.64
C ILE A 117 6.07 15.78 -5.12
N TYR A 118 6.87 14.83 -5.57
CA TYR A 118 6.86 14.36 -6.95
C TYR A 118 6.45 12.89 -7.01
N SER A 119 5.47 12.56 -7.87
CA SER A 119 4.91 11.21 -7.96
C SER A 119 5.14 10.59 -9.32
N THR A 120 5.57 9.34 -9.35
CA THR A 120 5.50 8.44 -10.51
C THR A 120 4.42 7.37 -10.33
N ILE A 121 3.73 7.36 -9.18
CA ILE A 121 2.58 6.49 -8.96
C ILE A 121 1.37 7.09 -9.69
N PRO A 122 0.77 6.38 -10.66
CA PRO A 122 -0.44 6.86 -11.33
C PRO A 122 -1.61 6.94 -10.36
N MET A 123 -2.39 8.01 -10.46
CA MET A 123 -3.58 8.18 -9.61
C MET A 123 -4.60 7.06 -9.85
N GLY A 124 -5.16 6.52 -8.78
CA GLY A 124 -6.19 5.47 -8.85
C GLY A 124 -5.70 4.11 -9.32
N ALA A 125 -4.39 3.90 -9.46
CA ALA A 125 -3.82 2.64 -9.94
C ALA A 125 -3.73 1.52 -8.88
N GLY A 126 -4.32 1.69 -7.70
CA GLY A 126 -4.26 0.67 -6.64
C GLY A 126 -2.86 0.46 -6.02
N LEU A 127 -1.91 1.36 -6.28
CA LEU A 127 -0.50 1.25 -5.86
C LEU A 127 -0.20 1.97 -4.53
N SER A 128 -1.22 2.37 -3.77
CA SER A 128 -1.12 3.06 -2.47
C SER A 128 -0.22 4.29 -2.44
N SER A 129 -0.57 5.28 -3.25
CA SER A 129 0.08 6.59 -3.15
C SER A 129 -0.11 7.25 -1.77
N SER A 130 -1.19 6.94 -1.05
CA SER A 130 -1.45 7.38 0.33
C SER A 130 -0.36 6.90 1.29
N ALA A 131 -0.10 5.60 1.35
CA ALA A 131 0.95 5.06 2.21
C ALA A 131 2.35 5.54 1.81
N ALA A 132 2.61 5.66 0.51
CA ALA A 132 3.89 6.17 0.03
C ALA A 132 4.14 7.64 0.44
N ILE A 133 3.14 8.53 0.37
CA ILE A 133 3.28 9.92 0.81
C ILE A 133 3.41 10.01 2.34
N GLU A 134 2.69 9.17 3.09
CA GLU A 134 2.79 9.10 4.56
C GLU A 134 4.19 8.68 4.99
N VAL A 135 4.70 7.58 4.45
CA VAL A 135 6.04 7.07 4.74
C VAL A 135 7.11 8.08 4.33
N ALA A 136 7.03 8.64 3.11
CA ALA A 136 7.96 9.67 2.66
C ALA A 136 7.94 10.91 3.57
N THR A 137 6.76 11.30 4.09
CA THR A 137 6.63 12.41 5.05
C THR A 137 7.33 12.11 6.37
N ALA A 138 7.11 10.93 6.95
CA ALA A 138 7.78 10.53 8.19
C ALA A 138 9.30 10.53 8.04
N LEU A 139 9.81 10.03 6.90
CA LEU A 139 11.23 10.05 6.59
C LEU A 139 11.76 11.47 6.34
N THR A 140 10.98 12.34 5.68
CA THR A 140 11.34 13.75 5.49
C THR A 140 11.52 14.46 6.83
N VAL A 141 10.59 14.28 7.76
CA VAL A 141 10.71 14.85 9.11
C VAL A 141 11.93 14.28 9.82
N ARG A 142 12.22 12.98 9.69
CA ARG A 142 13.40 12.35 10.30
C ARG A 142 14.71 12.91 9.75
N GLN A 143 14.78 13.26 8.47
CA GLN A 143 15.96 13.90 7.88
C GLN A 143 16.15 15.34 8.35
N LEU A 144 15.07 16.10 8.45
CA LEU A 144 15.11 17.51 8.83
C LEU A 144 15.23 17.72 10.35
N ASN A 145 14.66 16.82 11.14
CA ASN A 145 14.60 16.86 12.61
C ASN A 145 14.79 15.45 13.15
N PRO A 146 16.03 15.00 13.30
CA PRO A 146 16.34 13.61 13.59
C PRO A 146 15.65 13.03 14.83
N TYR A 147 14.98 11.91 14.66
CA TYR A 147 14.33 11.15 15.73
C TYR A 147 14.43 9.64 15.47
N THR A 148 14.28 8.85 16.52
CA THR A 148 14.11 7.38 16.49
C THR A 148 12.88 7.03 17.32
N LEU A 149 11.97 6.25 16.76
CA LEU A 149 10.80 5.72 17.48
C LEU A 149 11.18 4.42 18.21
N THR A 150 10.97 4.38 19.53
CA THR A 150 11.18 3.17 20.34
C THR A 150 10.01 2.19 20.23
N ALA A 151 10.14 1.00 20.81
CA ALA A 151 9.06 0.01 20.88
C ALA A 151 7.78 0.51 21.55
N THR A 152 7.91 1.43 22.48
CA THR A 152 6.79 2.06 23.18
C THR A 152 6.19 3.25 22.44
N GLY A 153 6.72 3.59 21.25
CA GLY A 153 6.32 4.75 20.48
C GLY A 153 6.85 6.08 20.99
N SER A 154 7.66 6.09 22.03
CA SER A 154 8.38 7.29 22.49
C SER A 154 9.55 7.61 21.56
N THR A 155 10.07 8.84 21.63
CA THR A 155 11.19 9.27 20.79
C THR A 155 12.49 9.39 21.58
N ILE A 156 13.58 9.05 20.90
CA ILE A 156 14.96 9.32 21.37
C ILE A 156 15.75 9.96 20.21
N PRO A 157 16.78 10.77 20.50
CA PRO A 157 17.68 11.26 19.47
C PRO A 157 18.42 10.07 18.79
N PRO A 158 18.49 10.02 17.47
CA PRO A 158 19.28 9.01 16.77
C PRO A 158 20.77 9.31 16.95
N LYS A 159 21.58 8.26 16.99
CA LYS A 159 23.03 8.39 17.01
C LYS A 159 23.51 8.49 15.55
N ALA A 160 23.72 9.71 15.07
CA ALA A 160 24.32 9.95 13.75
C ALA A 160 25.82 9.55 13.74
N ASP A 161 26.34 9.24 12.55
CA ASP A 161 27.77 9.01 12.35
C ASP A 161 28.59 10.32 12.40
N ALA A 162 29.91 10.23 12.18
CA ALA A 162 30.81 11.38 12.22
C ALA A 162 30.52 12.43 11.14
N GLU A 163 29.92 12.02 10.03
CA GLU A 163 29.48 12.84 8.92
C GLU A 163 28.06 13.40 9.10
N GLY A 164 27.42 13.10 10.23
CA GLY A 164 26.03 13.53 10.53
C GLY A 164 24.95 12.72 9.82
N LYS A 165 25.30 11.60 9.18
CA LYS A 165 24.37 10.72 8.49
C LYS A 165 23.60 9.87 9.51
N LEU A 166 22.29 9.83 9.33
CA LEU A 166 21.42 9.01 10.17
C LEU A 166 21.61 7.51 9.89
N PRO A 167 21.54 6.66 10.91
CA PRO A 167 21.55 5.22 10.71
C PRO A 167 20.36 4.76 9.89
N PRO A 168 20.48 3.64 9.15
CA PRO A 168 19.32 3.00 8.53
C PRO A 168 18.24 2.71 9.58
N LEU A 169 16.98 2.72 9.16
CA LEU A 169 15.87 2.34 10.02
C LEU A 169 16.02 0.88 10.47
N SER A 170 15.98 0.65 11.77
CA SER A 170 15.85 -0.70 12.32
C SER A 170 14.46 -1.30 11.99
N VAL A 171 14.35 -2.63 12.06
CA VAL A 171 13.07 -3.34 11.90
C VAL A 171 11.99 -2.76 12.82
N GLN A 172 12.38 -2.46 14.06
CA GLN A 172 11.48 -1.89 15.06
C GLN A 172 11.01 -0.48 14.69
N GLU A 173 11.92 0.40 14.23
CA GLU A 173 11.55 1.75 13.76
C GLU A 173 10.61 1.69 12.56
N LYS A 174 10.88 0.81 11.59
CA LYS A 174 9.99 0.59 10.44
C LYS A 174 8.59 0.19 10.89
N ALA A 175 8.46 -0.76 11.82
CA ALA A 175 7.17 -1.19 12.35
C ALA A 175 6.43 -0.05 13.07
N GLN A 176 7.14 0.80 13.85
CA GLN A 176 6.53 1.95 14.52
C GLN A 176 6.10 3.04 13.51
N ILE A 177 6.92 3.32 12.49
CA ILE A 177 6.55 4.26 11.42
C ILE A 177 5.32 3.73 10.66
N ALA A 178 5.24 2.43 10.35
CA ALA A 178 4.07 1.85 9.70
C ALA A 178 2.79 2.07 10.51
N ARG A 179 2.82 1.80 11.83
CA ARG A 179 1.68 2.04 12.73
C ARG A 179 1.31 3.51 12.85
N LEU A 180 2.31 4.39 12.90
CA LEU A 180 2.11 5.83 12.94
C LEU A 180 1.42 6.35 11.69
N CYS A 181 1.86 5.91 10.51
CA CYS A 181 1.26 6.27 9.23
C CYS A 181 -0.17 5.70 9.10
N GLN A 182 -0.40 4.44 9.49
CA GLN A 182 -1.75 3.88 9.57
C GLN A 182 -2.66 4.68 10.49
N ALA A 183 -2.16 5.10 11.67
CA ALA A 183 -2.93 5.94 12.58
C ALA A 183 -3.24 7.32 11.98
N ALA A 184 -2.35 7.89 11.19
CA ALA A 184 -2.58 9.12 10.43
C ALA A 184 -3.73 8.97 9.44
N GLU A 185 -3.74 7.88 8.66
CA GLU A 185 -4.79 7.58 7.69
C GLU A 185 -6.14 7.34 8.40
N ASN A 186 -6.16 6.57 9.48
CA ASN A 186 -7.38 6.22 10.18
C ASN A 186 -7.99 7.38 10.97
N GLN A 187 -7.16 8.18 11.66
CA GLN A 187 -7.64 9.20 12.60
C GLN A 187 -7.76 10.60 11.99
N PHE A 188 -6.94 10.93 11.00
CA PHE A 188 -6.95 12.26 10.38
C PHE A 188 -7.67 12.26 9.03
N VAL A 189 -7.34 11.31 8.15
CA VAL A 189 -7.97 11.20 6.83
C VAL A 189 -9.33 10.51 6.89
N GLY A 190 -9.54 9.59 7.84
CA GLY A 190 -10.82 8.91 8.09
C GLY A 190 -11.01 7.59 7.34
N VAL A 191 -9.98 7.08 6.66
CA VAL A 191 -10.01 5.78 6.00
C VAL A 191 -9.54 4.70 6.98
N GLN A 192 -10.40 3.72 7.27
CA GLN A 192 -10.15 2.68 8.26
C GLN A 192 -9.30 1.52 7.68
N SER A 193 -8.14 1.85 7.09
CA SER A 193 -7.22 0.89 6.48
C SER A 193 -6.50 -0.01 7.50
N GLY A 194 -5.98 -1.15 7.01
CA GLY A 194 -5.01 -1.97 7.75
C GLY A 194 -3.59 -1.42 7.62
N VAL A 195 -2.59 -2.22 7.98
CA VAL A 195 -1.18 -1.80 8.06
C VAL A 195 -0.33 -2.29 6.88
N LEU A 196 -0.93 -3.06 5.97
CA LEU A 196 -0.26 -3.66 4.80
C LEU A 196 0.54 -2.62 4.01
N ASP A 197 -0.11 -1.53 3.64
CA ASP A 197 0.39 -0.56 2.67
C ASP A 197 1.69 0.09 3.15
N GLN A 198 1.67 0.65 4.34
CA GLN A 198 2.82 1.30 4.95
C GLN A 198 3.94 0.30 5.24
N THR A 199 3.59 -0.94 5.64
CA THR A 199 4.57 -1.99 5.88
C THR A 199 5.28 -2.37 4.59
N CYS A 200 4.56 -2.56 3.48
CA CYS A 200 5.16 -2.84 2.19
C CYS A 200 6.09 -1.72 1.72
N CYS A 201 5.68 -0.45 1.86
CA CYS A 201 6.52 0.70 1.51
C CYS A 201 7.83 0.73 2.30
N LEU A 202 7.82 0.33 3.58
CA LEU A 202 9.00 0.38 4.45
C LEU A 202 9.89 -0.85 4.36
N PHE A 203 9.31 -2.04 4.25
CA PHE A 203 10.01 -3.32 4.31
C PHE A 203 10.31 -3.91 2.94
N GLY A 204 9.86 -3.29 1.84
CA GLY A 204 10.15 -3.76 0.49
C GLY A 204 11.60 -4.25 0.35
N LYS A 205 11.79 -5.33 -0.41
CA LYS A 205 13.09 -5.88 -0.74
C LYS A 205 13.08 -6.35 -2.19
N ALA A 206 14.07 -5.91 -2.95
CA ALA A 206 14.19 -6.28 -4.37
C ALA A 206 14.14 -7.81 -4.55
N PHE A 207 13.37 -8.26 -5.54
CA PHE A 207 13.15 -9.67 -5.86
C PHE A 207 12.50 -10.52 -4.76
N HIS A 208 11.81 -9.90 -3.78
CA HIS A 208 11.09 -10.62 -2.73
C HIS A 208 9.68 -10.08 -2.57
N ALA A 209 8.74 -10.98 -2.43
CA ALA A 209 7.49 -10.67 -1.74
C ALA A 209 7.76 -10.56 -0.23
N ILE A 210 6.90 -9.86 0.47
CA ILE A 210 6.92 -9.77 1.92
C ILE A 210 5.63 -10.37 2.47
N GLU A 211 5.77 -11.38 3.31
CA GLU A 211 4.70 -11.94 4.12
C GLU A 211 4.67 -11.17 5.45
N ILE A 212 3.51 -10.66 5.80
CA ILE A 212 3.29 -9.81 6.97
C ILE A 212 2.30 -10.51 7.91
N ASP A 213 2.71 -10.75 9.13
CA ASP A 213 1.81 -11.05 10.22
C ASP A 213 1.25 -9.74 10.77
N CYS A 214 0.00 -9.42 10.45
CA CYS A 214 -0.59 -8.13 10.80
C CYS A 214 -0.92 -7.98 12.30
N GLN A 215 -0.81 -9.04 13.09
CA GLN A 215 -0.95 -8.98 14.54
C GLN A 215 0.34 -8.50 15.22
N SER A 216 1.48 -9.10 14.84
CA SER A 216 2.79 -8.81 15.43
C SER A 216 3.58 -7.74 14.67
N LEU A 217 3.28 -7.53 13.39
CA LEU A 217 4.09 -6.84 12.36
C LEU A 217 5.42 -7.53 12.09
N ALA A 218 5.51 -8.83 12.35
CA ALA A 218 6.62 -9.63 11.85
C ALA A 218 6.55 -9.70 10.32
N VAL A 219 7.70 -9.53 9.68
CA VAL A 219 7.86 -9.55 8.22
C VAL A 219 8.83 -10.65 7.84
N GLU A 220 8.41 -11.52 6.93
CA GLU A 220 9.26 -12.52 6.31
C GLU A 220 9.45 -12.22 4.82
N TYR A 221 10.68 -12.39 4.34
CA TYR A 221 11.00 -12.23 2.93
C TYR A 221 10.83 -13.55 2.19
N VAL A 222 10.00 -13.53 1.16
CA VAL A 222 9.70 -14.68 0.32
C VAL A 222 10.32 -14.46 -1.06
N PRO A 223 11.31 -15.27 -1.47
CA PRO A 223 12.00 -15.09 -2.75
C PRO A 223 11.04 -15.17 -3.94
N MET A 224 11.24 -14.28 -4.91
CA MET A 224 10.54 -14.27 -6.20
C MET A 224 11.56 -14.25 -7.34
N PHE A 225 12.50 -15.21 -7.32
CA PHE A 225 13.50 -15.36 -8.37
C PHE A 225 12.96 -16.31 -9.47
N GLY A 226 12.78 -15.80 -10.66
CA GLY A 226 12.29 -16.59 -11.79
C GLY A 226 12.02 -15.75 -13.03
N GLU A 227 11.66 -16.44 -14.10
CA GLU A 227 11.27 -15.82 -15.38
C GLU A 227 9.81 -15.33 -15.34
N ILE A 228 9.51 -14.54 -14.30
CA ILE A 228 8.19 -13.94 -14.08
C ILE A 228 8.24 -12.42 -14.15
N ALA A 229 7.14 -11.83 -14.51
CA ALA A 229 6.91 -10.39 -14.51
C ALA A 229 5.60 -10.06 -13.79
N ILE A 230 5.56 -8.91 -13.16
CA ILE A 230 4.35 -8.36 -12.52
C ILE A 230 3.79 -7.28 -13.43
N VAL A 231 2.57 -7.49 -13.92
CA VAL A 231 1.84 -6.51 -14.72
C VAL A 231 0.63 -6.01 -13.94
N VAL A 232 0.43 -4.71 -13.93
CA VAL A 232 -0.71 -4.04 -13.29
C VAL A 232 -1.59 -3.42 -14.36
N CYS A 233 -2.89 -3.70 -14.30
CA CYS A 233 -3.89 -3.07 -15.15
C CYS A 233 -4.85 -2.24 -14.30
N ASN A 234 -4.82 -0.91 -14.44
CA ASN A 234 -5.85 -0.05 -13.86
C ASN A 234 -7.11 -0.18 -14.70
N SER A 235 -8.23 -0.54 -14.07
CA SER A 235 -9.52 -0.74 -14.74
C SER A 235 -10.11 0.56 -15.36
N GLY A 236 -9.59 1.72 -14.96
CA GLY A 236 -10.15 3.01 -15.37
C GLY A 236 -11.45 3.38 -14.65
N VAL A 237 -11.90 2.53 -13.71
CA VAL A 237 -13.14 2.75 -12.96
C VAL A 237 -12.81 2.96 -11.48
N LYS A 238 -13.46 3.96 -10.90
CA LYS A 238 -13.46 4.23 -9.46
C LYS A 238 -14.88 4.49 -9.03
N HIS A 239 -15.43 3.62 -8.19
CA HIS A 239 -16.76 3.84 -7.63
C HIS A 239 -16.70 4.91 -6.54
N GLU A 240 -17.63 5.88 -6.57
CA GLU A 240 -17.66 7.02 -5.63
C GLU A 240 -17.85 6.60 -4.16
N LEU A 241 -18.41 5.42 -3.90
CA LEU A 241 -18.73 4.91 -2.56
C LEU A 241 -17.68 4.01 -1.94
N VAL A 242 -16.45 3.95 -2.50
CA VAL A 242 -15.39 3.01 -2.08
C VAL A 242 -15.13 3.05 -0.57
N GLY A 243 -15.05 4.23 0.05
CA GLY A 243 -14.80 4.36 1.49
C GLY A 243 -15.92 3.80 2.36
N GLY A 244 -17.18 3.98 1.96
CA GLY A 244 -18.35 3.44 2.66
C GLY A 244 -18.43 1.92 2.57
N GLU A 245 -18.22 1.36 1.39
CA GLU A 245 -18.22 -0.08 1.15
C GLU A 245 -17.06 -0.78 1.89
N TYR A 246 -15.87 -0.20 1.85
CA TYR A 246 -14.71 -0.71 2.57
C TYR A 246 -15.00 -0.80 4.08
N ASN A 247 -15.49 0.29 4.68
CA ASN A 247 -15.84 0.34 6.09
C ASN A 247 -16.97 -0.63 6.45
N ALA A 248 -17.96 -0.83 5.55
CA ALA A 248 -19.03 -1.81 5.74
C ALA A 248 -18.47 -3.26 5.79
N ARG A 249 -17.52 -3.62 4.92
CA ARG A 249 -16.85 -4.94 4.94
C ARG A 249 -16.12 -5.17 6.26
N ARG A 250 -15.38 -4.16 6.72
CA ARG A 250 -14.70 -4.21 8.02
C ARG A 250 -15.70 -4.41 9.16
N ALA A 251 -16.81 -3.68 9.18
CA ALA A 251 -17.85 -3.81 10.20
C ALA A 251 -18.46 -5.22 10.23
N HIS A 252 -18.69 -5.85 9.06
CA HIS A 252 -19.16 -7.24 8.98
C HIS A 252 -18.14 -8.24 9.55
N CYS A 253 -16.85 -8.08 9.24
CA CYS A 253 -15.78 -8.89 9.81
C CYS A 253 -15.72 -8.76 11.33
N GLU A 254 -15.77 -7.54 11.87
CA GLU A 254 -15.76 -7.28 13.31
C GLU A 254 -17.01 -7.85 14.00
N SER A 255 -18.18 -7.77 13.37
CA SER A 255 -19.42 -8.36 13.87
C SER A 255 -19.33 -9.89 13.90
N ALA A 256 -18.84 -10.52 12.82
CA ALA A 256 -18.64 -11.96 12.76
C ALA A 256 -17.67 -12.41 13.86
N ALA A 257 -16.53 -11.75 14.06
CA ALA A 257 -15.57 -12.07 15.10
C ALA A 257 -16.20 -12.02 16.50
N ARG A 258 -16.99 -10.98 16.81
CA ARG A 258 -17.71 -10.88 18.10
C ARG A 258 -18.69 -12.04 18.31
N LYS A 259 -19.50 -12.39 17.30
CA LYS A 259 -20.48 -13.47 17.38
C LYS A 259 -19.83 -14.84 17.51
N LEU A 260 -18.66 -15.05 16.88
CA LEU A 260 -17.85 -16.26 17.00
C LEU A 260 -17.03 -16.31 18.30
N GLY A 261 -17.07 -15.27 19.14
CA GLY A 261 -16.35 -15.23 20.42
C GLY A 261 -14.83 -15.11 20.27
N VAL A 262 -14.34 -14.60 19.12
CA VAL A 262 -12.92 -14.44 18.84
C VAL A 262 -12.52 -12.96 18.79
N LYS A 263 -11.25 -12.68 19.03
CA LYS A 263 -10.70 -11.31 19.02
C LYS A 263 -10.65 -10.71 17.59
N ALA A 264 -10.34 -11.57 16.62
CA ALA A 264 -10.26 -11.25 15.22
C ALA A 264 -10.46 -12.53 14.38
N LEU A 265 -10.84 -12.40 13.11
CA LEU A 265 -11.09 -13.55 12.23
C LEU A 265 -9.83 -14.36 11.89
N ARG A 266 -8.62 -13.86 12.22
CA ARG A 266 -7.39 -14.67 12.21
C ARG A 266 -7.52 -16.00 12.97
N ALA A 267 -8.27 -16.01 14.07
CA ALA A 267 -8.44 -17.18 14.93
C ALA A 267 -9.48 -18.19 14.40
N VAL A 268 -10.09 -17.91 13.26
CA VAL A 268 -11.18 -18.70 12.67
C VAL A 268 -10.61 -19.55 11.53
N ASP A 269 -10.64 -20.86 11.69
CA ASP A 269 -10.41 -21.79 10.59
C ASP A 269 -11.72 -22.16 9.87
N PRO A 270 -11.66 -22.68 8.63
CA PRO A 270 -12.87 -23.02 7.86
C PRO A 270 -13.79 -24.05 8.53
N LYS A 271 -13.26 -25.01 9.29
CA LYS A 271 -14.07 -26.03 9.98
C LYS A 271 -14.82 -25.42 11.15
N PHE A 272 -14.15 -24.59 11.94
CA PHE A 272 -14.78 -23.85 13.04
C PHE A 272 -15.89 -22.93 12.51
N LEU A 273 -15.63 -22.24 11.40
CA LEU A 273 -16.61 -21.34 10.77
C LEU A 273 -17.86 -22.11 10.31
N GLU A 274 -17.69 -23.24 9.63
CA GLU A 274 -18.82 -24.05 9.15
C GLU A 274 -19.64 -24.60 10.32
N ALA A 275 -18.99 -25.09 11.38
CA ALA A 275 -19.66 -25.61 12.58
C ALA A 275 -20.51 -24.55 13.31
N ASN A 276 -20.16 -23.27 13.18
CA ASN A 276 -20.83 -22.15 13.86
C ASN A 276 -21.58 -21.20 12.91
N LYS A 277 -21.82 -21.62 11.67
CA LYS A 277 -22.47 -20.83 10.63
C LYS A 277 -23.81 -20.22 11.05
N SER A 278 -24.60 -20.97 11.84
CA SER A 278 -25.91 -20.51 12.32
C SER A 278 -25.85 -19.31 13.27
N TRP A 279 -24.69 -18.93 13.79
CA TRP A 279 -24.52 -17.74 14.64
C TRP A 279 -24.40 -16.44 13.82
N LEU A 280 -24.15 -16.56 12.53
CA LEU A 280 -23.86 -15.46 11.63
C LEU A 280 -25.04 -15.23 10.69
N ASN A 281 -25.24 -13.97 10.29
CA ASN A 281 -26.03 -13.71 9.10
C ASN A 281 -25.22 -14.03 7.84
N GLU A 282 -25.91 -14.08 6.69
CA GLU A 282 -25.29 -14.44 5.42
C GLU A 282 -24.05 -13.60 5.13
N ARG A 283 -24.13 -12.28 5.31
CA ARG A 283 -23.05 -11.34 4.99
C ARG A 283 -21.84 -11.48 5.92
N GLU A 284 -22.09 -11.69 7.19
CA GLU A 284 -21.05 -11.97 8.20
C GLU A 284 -20.34 -13.29 7.90
N TYR A 285 -21.10 -14.33 7.53
CA TYR A 285 -20.54 -15.62 7.14
C TYR A 285 -19.68 -15.50 5.88
N GLU A 286 -20.17 -14.85 4.81
CA GLU A 286 -19.46 -14.64 3.56
C GLU A 286 -18.12 -13.89 3.80
N CYS A 287 -18.13 -12.83 4.61
CA CYS A 287 -16.92 -12.10 4.96
C CYS A 287 -15.93 -12.97 5.76
N ALA A 288 -16.41 -13.70 6.77
CA ALA A 288 -15.57 -14.58 7.56
C ALA A 288 -14.98 -15.74 6.74
N PHE A 289 -15.76 -16.30 5.81
CA PHE A 289 -15.32 -17.34 4.88
C PHE A 289 -14.20 -16.85 3.97
N HIS A 290 -14.37 -15.67 3.40
CA HIS A 290 -13.32 -15.05 2.60
C HIS A 290 -12.04 -14.86 3.40
N ILE A 291 -12.11 -14.22 4.59
CA ILE A 291 -10.92 -13.95 5.43
C ILE A 291 -10.21 -15.23 5.86
N ALA A 292 -10.94 -16.24 6.34
CA ALA A 292 -10.33 -17.51 6.71
C ALA A 292 -9.65 -18.19 5.50
N GLY A 293 -10.30 -18.15 4.32
CA GLY A 293 -9.73 -18.67 3.09
C GLY A 293 -8.50 -17.88 2.61
N GLU A 294 -8.52 -16.54 2.70
CA GLU A 294 -7.38 -15.71 2.32
C GLU A 294 -6.15 -16.01 3.19
N ILE A 295 -6.31 -16.15 4.50
CA ILE A 295 -5.20 -16.51 5.39
C ILE A 295 -4.56 -17.86 4.98
N GLN A 296 -5.37 -18.85 4.63
CA GLN A 296 -4.86 -20.13 4.13
C GLN A 296 -4.14 -19.98 2.80
N ARG A 297 -4.67 -19.15 1.88
CA ARG A 297 -4.02 -18.87 0.59
C ARG A 297 -2.67 -18.17 0.76
N VAL A 298 -2.51 -17.29 1.76
CA VAL A 298 -1.20 -16.69 2.07
C VAL A 298 -0.20 -17.76 2.51
N ILE A 299 -0.59 -18.65 3.43
CA ILE A 299 0.28 -19.73 3.94
C ILE A 299 0.74 -20.64 2.79
N PHE A 300 -0.20 -21.13 1.97
CA PHE A 300 0.13 -22.02 0.85
C PHE A 300 0.84 -21.29 -0.29
N GLY A 301 0.47 -20.03 -0.56
CA GLY A 301 1.11 -19.20 -1.56
C GLY A 301 2.56 -18.86 -1.20
N SER A 302 2.83 -18.57 0.06
CA SER A 302 4.20 -18.36 0.56
C SER A 302 5.07 -19.61 0.36
N ARG A 303 4.51 -20.79 0.63
CA ARG A 303 5.19 -22.05 0.40
C ARG A 303 5.47 -22.27 -1.08
N ALA A 304 4.47 -22.10 -1.96
CA ALA A 304 4.64 -22.26 -3.40
C ALA A 304 5.74 -21.32 -3.95
N LEU A 305 5.78 -20.05 -3.54
CA LEU A 305 6.84 -19.12 -3.95
C LEU A 305 8.23 -19.56 -3.45
N ARG A 306 8.35 -20.07 -2.21
CA ARG A 306 9.62 -20.58 -1.67
C ARG A 306 10.14 -21.81 -2.41
N GLU A 307 9.22 -22.61 -2.95
CA GLU A 307 9.51 -23.79 -3.77
C GLU A 307 9.73 -23.42 -5.26
N GLY A 308 9.51 -22.16 -5.66
CA GLY A 308 9.62 -21.70 -7.04
C GLY A 308 8.44 -22.11 -7.91
N ASP A 309 7.34 -22.57 -7.31
CA ASP A 309 6.13 -23.00 -8.02
C ASP A 309 5.20 -21.80 -8.28
N PHE A 310 5.55 -21.04 -9.32
CA PHE A 310 4.78 -19.86 -9.70
C PHE A 310 3.41 -20.19 -10.32
N GLU A 311 3.27 -21.38 -10.90
CA GLU A 311 1.98 -21.84 -11.43
C GLU A 311 0.99 -22.07 -10.30
N GLN A 312 1.40 -22.81 -9.26
CA GLN A 312 0.57 -23.02 -8.07
C GLN A 312 0.25 -21.73 -7.34
N PHE A 313 1.24 -20.81 -7.22
CA PHE A 313 0.98 -19.50 -6.65
C PHE A 313 -0.05 -18.71 -7.46
N GLY A 314 0.05 -18.76 -8.79
CA GLY A 314 -0.92 -18.14 -9.70
C GLY A 314 -2.35 -18.69 -9.53
N GLN A 315 -2.50 -19.99 -9.26
CA GLN A 315 -3.81 -20.57 -8.95
C GLN A 315 -4.39 -20.01 -7.66
N TYR A 316 -3.57 -19.76 -6.63
CA TYR A 316 -4.03 -19.09 -5.41
C TYR A 316 -4.45 -17.65 -5.67
N MET A 317 -3.80 -16.92 -6.58
CA MET A 317 -4.23 -15.59 -7.00
C MET A 317 -5.62 -15.62 -7.65
N PHE A 318 -5.88 -16.56 -8.57
CA PHE A 318 -7.20 -16.73 -9.18
C PHE A 318 -8.28 -17.07 -8.14
N GLN A 319 -8.01 -18.00 -7.24
CA GLN A 319 -8.92 -18.38 -6.15
C GLN A 319 -9.21 -17.20 -5.20
N SER A 320 -8.21 -16.35 -4.94
CA SER A 320 -8.36 -15.12 -4.15
C SER A 320 -9.32 -14.16 -4.84
N HIS A 321 -9.19 -13.97 -6.16
CA HIS A 321 -10.11 -13.14 -6.93
C HIS A 321 -11.53 -13.68 -6.92
N GLU A 322 -11.72 -14.97 -7.15
CA GLU A 322 -13.03 -15.64 -7.08
C GLU A 322 -13.68 -15.44 -5.70
N SER A 323 -12.91 -15.62 -4.63
CA SER A 323 -13.39 -15.39 -3.26
C SER A 323 -13.76 -13.92 -3.00
N SER A 324 -12.99 -12.98 -3.57
CA SER A 324 -13.29 -11.54 -3.53
C SER A 324 -14.58 -11.22 -4.26
N ARG A 325 -14.80 -11.80 -5.45
CA ARG A 325 -16.01 -11.60 -6.27
C ARG A 325 -17.23 -12.24 -5.61
N ASP A 326 -17.16 -13.53 -5.25
CA ASP A 326 -18.31 -14.35 -4.94
C ASP A 326 -18.74 -14.22 -3.46
N TYR A 327 -17.82 -14.03 -2.54
CA TYR A 327 -18.07 -13.95 -1.09
C TYR A 327 -17.86 -12.55 -0.53
N PHE A 328 -16.68 -11.98 -0.69
CA PHE A 328 -16.41 -10.67 -0.10
C PHE A 328 -17.14 -9.54 -0.84
N LYS A 329 -17.43 -9.73 -2.12
CA LYS A 329 -18.17 -8.82 -3.01
C LYS A 329 -17.53 -7.44 -3.06
N ASN A 330 -16.22 -7.43 -3.25
CA ASN A 330 -15.42 -6.22 -3.47
C ASN A 330 -14.81 -6.15 -4.88
N SER A 331 -15.21 -7.04 -5.79
CA SER A 331 -14.91 -6.91 -7.21
C SER A 331 -15.95 -6.07 -7.95
N CYS A 332 -15.75 -5.85 -9.24
CA CYS A 332 -16.71 -5.26 -10.18
C CYS A 332 -16.49 -5.87 -11.57
N ASP A 333 -17.43 -5.61 -12.49
CA ASP A 333 -17.43 -6.21 -13.85
C ASP A 333 -16.12 -5.92 -14.61
N GLU A 334 -15.53 -4.76 -14.42
CA GLU A 334 -14.29 -4.35 -15.08
C GLU A 334 -13.07 -5.12 -14.53
N LEU A 335 -13.00 -5.32 -13.22
CA LEU A 335 -11.94 -6.14 -12.60
C LEU A 335 -12.09 -7.60 -12.99
N ASP A 336 -13.32 -8.13 -12.96
CA ASP A 336 -13.62 -9.50 -13.39
C ASP A 336 -13.26 -9.71 -14.86
N ALA A 337 -13.57 -8.74 -15.73
CA ALA A 337 -13.21 -8.78 -17.14
C ALA A 337 -11.68 -8.90 -17.35
N LEU A 338 -10.89 -8.10 -16.64
CA LEU A 338 -9.43 -8.14 -16.71
C LEU A 338 -8.87 -9.51 -16.28
N VAL A 339 -9.39 -10.06 -15.18
CA VAL A 339 -8.94 -11.37 -14.67
C VAL A 339 -9.38 -12.51 -15.59
N GLU A 340 -10.61 -12.48 -16.13
CA GLU A 340 -11.10 -13.48 -17.09
C GLU A 340 -10.30 -13.50 -18.40
N MET A 341 -9.95 -12.31 -18.93
CA MET A 341 -9.10 -12.20 -20.12
C MET A 341 -7.70 -12.73 -19.84
N ALA A 342 -7.13 -12.34 -18.70
CA ALA A 342 -5.81 -12.80 -18.30
C ALA A 342 -5.75 -14.32 -18.15
N ARG A 343 -6.76 -14.94 -17.52
CA ARG A 343 -6.83 -16.42 -17.35
C ARG A 343 -6.80 -17.18 -18.66
N LYS A 344 -7.30 -16.58 -19.74
CA LYS A 344 -7.31 -17.19 -21.10
C LYS A 344 -5.99 -17.00 -21.85
N HIS A 345 -5.12 -16.11 -21.36
CA HIS A 345 -3.85 -15.84 -22.02
C HIS A 345 -2.78 -16.85 -21.56
N PRO A 346 -2.08 -17.54 -22.48
CA PRO A 346 -1.16 -18.62 -22.11
C PRO A 346 0.03 -18.18 -21.26
N ALA A 347 0.45 -16.91 -21.35
CA ALA A 347 1.52 -16.37 -20.53
C ALA A 347 1.10 -16.03 -19.09
N CYS A 348 -0.20 -16.01 -18.78
CA CYS A 348 -0.68 -15.63 -17.46
C CYS A 348 -0.70 -16.82 -16.50
N LEU A 349 0.11 -16.76 -15.46
CA LEU A 349 0.15 -17.77 -14.40
C LEU A 349 -0.92 -17.53 -13.34
N GLY A 350 -1.24 -16.25 -13.07
CA GLY A 350 -2.23 -15.87 -12.08
C GLY A 350 -2.64 -14.40 -12.18
N ALA A 351 -3.87 -14.10 -11.77
CA ALA A 351 -4.39 -12.74 -11.76
C ALA A 351 -5.44 -12.55 -10.66
N ARG A 352 -5.50 -11.34 -10.11
CA ARG A 352 -6.52 -10.93 -9.14
C ARG A 352 -6.63 -9.41 -9.03
N LEU A 353 -7.71 -8.92 -8.43
CA LEU A 353 -7.76 -7.53 -7.98
C LEU A 353 -6.68 -7.27 -6.92
N THR A 354 -6.18 -6.04 -6.82
CA THR A 354 -5.18 -5.63 -5.82
C THR A 354 -5.68 -4.42 -5.03
N GLY A 355 -5.41 -4.41 -3.71
CA GLY A 355 -5.93 -3.40 -2.78
C GLY A 355 -7.39 -3.63 -2.39
N GLY A 356 -8.11 -2.57 -2.04
CA GLY A 356 -9.45 -2.66 -1.46
C GLY A 356 -10.56 -3.17 -2.38
N GLY A 357 -10.33 -3.20 -3.69
CA GLY A 357 -11.38 -3.54 -4.67
C GLY A 357 -12.32 -2.37 -4.98
N PHE A 358 -13.56 -2.67 -5.38
CA PHE A 358 -14.57 -1.70 -5.81
C PHE A 358 -14.10 -0.80 -6.97
N GLY A 359 -13.39 -1.36 -7.93
CA GLY A 359 -12.64 -0.68 -8.97
C GLY A 359 -11.13 -0.68 -8.70
N GLY A 360 -10.38 0.27 -9.27
CA GLY A 360 -8.93 0.33 -9.14
C GLY A 360 -8.22 -0.61 -10.10
N ALA A 361 -7.41 -1.55 -9.62
CA ALA A 361 -6.52 -2.31 -10.49
C ALA A 361 -6.54 -3.83 -10.24
N THR A 362 -6.05 -4.55 -11.24
CA THR A 362 -5.67 -5.96 -11.15
C THR A 362 -4.16 -6.13 -11.25
N ILE A 363 -3.65 -7.16 -10.58
CA ILE A 363 -2.27 -7.61 -10.67
C ILE A 363 -2.24 -8.95 -11.41
N HIS A 364 -1.25 -9.10 -12.28
CA HIS A 364 -1.04 -10.29 -13.09
C HIS A 364 0.38 -10.80 -12.93
N LEU A 365 0.51 -12.08 -12.65
CA LEU A 365 1.78 -12.80 -12.68
C LEU A 365 1.90 -13.45 -14.05
N VAL A 366 2.89 -13.06 -14.84
CA VAL A 366 3.04 -13.51 -16.22
C VAL A 366 4.46 -13.99 -16.50
N GLN A 367 4.63 -14.84 -17.53
CA GLN A 367 5.94 -15.21 -18.04
C GLN A 367 6.65 -13.96 -18.57
N ARG A 368 7.91 -13.75 -18.15
CA ARG A 368 8.65 -12.49 -18.38
C ARG A 368 8.85 -12.19 -19.86
N ASP A 369 9.22 -13.20 -20.65
CA ASP A 369 9.48 -13.08 -22.09
C ASP A 369 8.22 -12.75 -22.91
N GLN A 370 7.04 -12.98 -22.36
CA GLN A 370 5.74 -12.71 -23.00
C GLN A 370 5.00 -11.51 -22.39
N ALA A 371 5.61 -10.79 -21.47
CA ALA A 371 4.94 -9.70 -20.75
C ALA A 371 4.47 -8.57 -21.68
N ASP A 372 5.27 -8.20 -22.69
CA ASP A 372 4.91 -7.14 -23.65
C ASP A 372 3.71 -7.54 -24.52
N GLU A 373 3.68 -8.79 -24.98
CA GLU A 373 2.56 -9.32 -25.78
C GLU A 373 1.29 -9.44 -24.93
N PHE A 374 1.43 -9.94 -23.70
CA PHE A 374 0.34 -9.97 -22.74
C PHE A 374 -0.28 -8.58 -22.53
N MET A 375 0.54 -7.56 -22.26
CA MET A 375 0.05 -6.20 -22.04
C MET A 375 -0.71 -5.63 -23.23
N LYS A 376 -0.21 -5.85 -24.45
CA LYS A 376 -0.88 -5.39 -25.68
C LYS A 376 -2.21 -6.12 -25.88
N THR A 377 -2.22 -7.43 -25.71
CA THR A 377 -3.41 -8.26 -25.88
C THR A 377 -4.50 -7.90 -24.89
N ILE A 378 -4.17 -7.78 -23.59
CA ILE A 378 -5.14 -7.41 -22.55
C ILE A 378 -5.71 -6.02 -22.80
N ALA A 379 -4.88 -5.04 -23.16
CA ALA A 379 -5.35 -3.67 -23.44
C ALA A 379 -6.33 -3.66 -24.62
N ALA A 380 -6.02 -4.38 -25.70
CA ALA A 380 -6.88 -4.47 -26.89
C ALA A 380 -8.23 -5.16 -26.60
N GLN A 381 -8.20 -6.30 -25.89
CA GLN A 381 -9.41 -7.04 -25.53
C GLN A 381 -10.29 -6.25 -24.55
N TYR A 382 -9.66 -5.55 -23.59
CA TYR A 382 -10.38 -4.78 -22.60
C TYR A 382 -11.17 -3.61 -23.22
N VAL A 383 -10.53 -2.86 -24.14
CA VAL A 383 -11.21 -1.81 -24.90
C VAL A 383 -12.40 -2.34 -25.68
N GLN A 384 -12.26 -3.51 -26.33
CA GLN A 384 -13.36 -4.13 -27.08
C GLN A 384 -14.53 -4.51 -26.19
N ARG A 385 -14.27 -4.96 -24.95
CA ARG A 385 -15.31 -5.41 -24.02
C ARG A 385 -15.96 -4.27 -23.24
N THR A 386 -15.20 -3.24 -22.84
CA THR A 386 -15.67 -2.21 -21.89
C THR A 386 -15.75 -0.82 -22.48
N ASN A 387 -15.19 -0.59 -23.67
CA ASN A 387 -14.96 0.72 -24.28
C ASN A 387 -14.07 1.66 -23.44
N ILE A 388 -13.31 1.13 -22.48
CA ILE A 388 -12.36 1.86 -21.63
C ILE A 388 -10.95 1.58 -22.11
N GLN A 389 -10.19 2.63 -22.40
CA GLN A 389 -8.76 2.50 -22.71
C GLN A 389 -7.95 2.36 -21.43
N ILE A 390 -7.10 1.34 -21.38
CA ILE A 390 -6.15 1.14 -20.28
C ILE A 390 -4.72 1.09 -20.79
N GLN A 391 -3.79 1.39 -19.90
CA GLN A 391 -2.37 1.24 -20.15
C GLN A 391 -1.80 0.29 -19.10
N PRO A 392 -1.63 -1.00 -19.42
CA PRO A 392 -0.96 -1.94 -18.54
C PRO A 392 0.45 -1.49 -18.19
N MET A 393 0.88 -1.75 -16.97
CA MET A 393 2.19 -1.33 -16.47
C MET A 393 3.00 -2.54 -16.04
N LEU A 394 4.21 -2.67 -16.58
CA LEU A 394 5.21 -3.57 -16.02
C LEU A 394 5.79 -2.95 -14.75
N CYS A 395 5.81 -3.71 -13.66
CA CYS A 395 6.36 -3.30 -12.37
C CYS A 395 7.56 -4.15 -11.99
N GLN A 396 8.59 -3.50 -11.44
CA GLN A 396 9.75 -4.18 -10.86
C GLN A 396 9.60 -4.21 -9.34
N VAL A 397 9.99 -5.33 -8.73
CA VAL A 397 10.03 -5.48 -7.27
C VAL A 397 11.29 -4.80 -6.73
N VAL A 398 11.12 -3.86 -5.81
CA VAL A 398 12.19 -2.96 -5.35
C VAL A 398 12.34 -2.94 -3.83
N ASP A 399 13.45 -2.32 -3.38
CA ASP A 399 13.66 -2.05 -1.95
C ASP A 399 12.67 -1.02 -1.41
N GLY A 400 12.45 -1.06 -0.09
CA GLY A 400 11.58 -0.13 0.62
C GLY A 400 12.12 1.30 0.69
N ALA A 401 11.36 2.14 1.36
CA ALA A 401 11.60 3.58 1.48
C ALA A 401 12.96 3.93 2.11
N ARG A 402 13.56 5.02 1.61
CA ARG A 402 14.89 5.50 2.02
C ARG A 402 15.08 7.01 1.80
#